data_4d90ef28032408aff5b283bfc1c96eee
#
_entry.id   4d90ef28032408aff5b283bfc1c96eee
#
_cell.length_a   1.000
_cell.length_b   1.000
_cell.length_c   1.000
_cell.angle_alpha   90.00
_cell.angle_beta   90.00
_cell.angle_gamma   90.00
#
_symmetry.space_group_name_H-M   'P 1'
#
loop_
_entity.id
_entity.type
_entity.pdbx_description
1 polymer ?
#
loop_
_entity_poly.entity_id
_entity_poly.type
_entity_poly.pdbx_seq_one_letter_code
_entity_poly.pdbx_strand_id
1 'polypeptide(L)'
;MKIYKEAYFDRNAWLLDNMEKLNVSHLEFLVLLVINFCQEHNKEISLDFLCEKLQVSPNDLDKALASLSGKGYLRIDINEKGICYDIDGVFDFDIVKYDEVENNDIYDAVEAFLSRPLTPIDKMKTAELLENYSEDAIQDAIRMACAYRKYNLAYVETILRNDKG
;
A
#
# COMPACT_ATOMS: atom_id res chain seq x y z
N MET A 1 20.14 -4.70 -5.13
CA MET A 1 19.93 -3.92 -6.36
C MET A 1 18.45 -3.58 -6.48
N LYS A 2 18.14 -2.31 -6.65
CA LYS A 2 16.75 -1.86 -6.74
C LYS A 2 16.34 -1.81 -8.21
N ILE A 3 15.75 -2.89 -8.70
CA ILE A 3 15.40 -3.09 -10.13
C ILE A 3 14.53 -1.95 -10.69
N TYR A 4 13.65 -1.38 -9.87
CA TYR A 4 12.78 -0.28 -10.30
C TYR A 4 13.51 1.03 -10.63
N LYS A 5 14.80 1.11 -10.32
CA LYS A 5 15.65 2.26 -10.69
C LYS A 5 16.35 2.06 -12.04
N GLU A 6 16.26 0.88 -12.60
CA GLU A 6 16.86 0.59 -13.90
C GLU A 6 16.01 1.15 -15.05
N ALA A 7 16.66 1.62 -16.09
CA ALA A 7 15.99 2.28 -17.22
C ALA A 7 15.02 1.35 -17.99
N TYR A 8 15.24 0.04 -17.91
CA TYR A 8 14.39 -0.95 -18.57
C TYR A 8 13.14 -1.32 -17.75
N PHE A 9 13.05 -0.86 -16.48
CA PHE A 9 11.91 -1.19 -15.62
C PHE A 9 10.73 -0.27 -15.95
N ASP A 10 9.63 -0.86 -16.41
CA ASP A 10 8.40 -0.12 -16.68
C ASP A 10 7.58 0.00 -15.40
N ARG A 11 7.66 1.17 -14.77
CA ARG A 11 6.96 1.45 -13.51
C ARG A 11 5.44 1.46 -13.67
N ASN A 12 4.93 1.98 -14.79
CA ASN A 12 3.50 1.98 -15.06
C ASN A 12 2.95 0.57 -15.23
N ALA A 13 3.64 -0.27 -15.98
CA ALA A 13 3.27 -1.67 -16.13
C ALA A 13 3.29 -2.40 -14.80
N TRP A 14 4.31 -2.16 -13.97
CA TRP A 14 4.41 -2.75 -12.64
C TRP A 14 3.25 -2.32 -11.73
N LEU A 15 2.91 -1.02 -11.72
CA LEU A 15 1.80 -0.50 -10.93
C LEU A 15 0.47 -1.15 -11.33
N LEU A 16 0.21 -1.26 -12.63
CA LEU A 16 -1.02 -1.87 -13.15
C LEU A 16 -1.09 -3.37 -12.84
N ASP A 17 0.03 -4.07 -12.96
CA ASP A 17 0.09 -5.51 -12.71
C ASP A 17 -0.05 -5.86 -11.23
N ASN A 18 0.27 -4.92 -10.34
CA ASN A 18 0.22 -5.13 -8.89
C ASN A 18 -0.83 -4.27 -8.18
N MET A 19 -1.73 -3.62 -8.93
CA MET A 19 -2.68 -2.67 -8.33
C MET A 19 -3.57 -3.29 -7.25
N GLU A 20 -3.94 -4.55 -7.39
CA GLU A 20 -4.75 -5.26 -6.41
C GLU A 20 -4.02 -5.56 -5.10
N LYS A 21 -2.69 -5.54 -5.12
CA LYS A 21 -1.85 -5.76 -3.95
C LYS A 21 -1.53 -4.47 -3.20
N LEU A 22 -1.68 -3.33 -3.86
CA LEU A 22 -1.48 -2.02 -3.25
C LEU A 22 -2.73 -1.62 -2.46
N ASN A 23 -2.54 -1.23 -1.21
CA ASN A 23 -3.65 -0.76 -0.38
C ASN A 23 -3.95 0.71 -0.68
N VAL A 24 -4.48 0.97 -1.88
CA VAL A 24 -4.76 2.33 -2.35
C VAL A 24 -6.18 2.44 -2.93
N SER A 25 -6.78 3.63 -2.81
CA SER A 25 -8.02 3.95 -3.50
C SER A 25 -7.76 4.18 -5.00
N HIS A 26 -8.84 4.23 -5.79
CA HIS A 26 -8.72 4.54 -7.22
C HIS A 26 -8.05 5.90 -7.45
N LEU A 27 -8.40 6.91 -6.67
CA LEU A 27 -7.79 8.24 -6.79
C LEU A 27 -6.31 8.21 -6.42
N GLU A 28 -5.94 7.56 -5.32
CA GLU A 28 -4.55 7.39 -4.91
C GLU A 28 -3.73 6.69 -6.00
N PHE A 29 -4.30 5.66 -6.61
CA PHE A 29 -3.64 4.93 -7.69
C PHE A 29 -3.43 5.82 -8.93
N LEU A 30 -4.43 6.60 -9.32
CA LEU A 30 -4.31 7.55 -10.41
C LEU A 30 -3.26 8.63 -10.13
N VAL A 31 -3.18 9.10 -8.89
CA VAL A 31 -2.12 10.05 -8.48
C VAL A 31 -0.74 9.45 -8.72
N LEU A 32 -0.52 8.20 -8.31
CA LEU A 32 0.76 7.52 -8.53
C LEU A 32 1.09 7.38 -10.01
N LEU A 33 0.12 7.00 -10.84
CA LEU A 33 0.31 6.86 -12.29
C LEU A 33 0.67 8.19 -12.95
N VAL A 34 -0.03 9.26 -12.59
CA VAL A 34 0.22 10.59 -13.17
C VAL A 34 1.58 11.13 -12.75
N ILE A 35 1.95 10.98 -11.46
CA ILE A 35 3.28 11.40 -10.99
C ILE A 35 4.38 10.64 -11.75
N ASN A 36 4.25 9.33 -11.87
CA ASN A 36 5.23 8.53 -12.61
C ASN A 36 5.33 8.96 -14.08
N PHE A 37 4.20 9.15 -14.73
CA PHE A 37 4.16 9.64 -16.11
C PHE A 37 4.90 10.97 -16.27
N CYS A 38 4.66 11.93 -15.38
CA CYS A 38 5.31 13.23 -15.41
C CYS A 38 6.83 13.10 -15.22
N GLN A 39 7.25 12.23 -14.31
CA GLN A 39 8.69 11.99 -14.06
C GLN A 39 9.37 11.36 -15.26
N GLU A 40 8.75 10.39 -15.91
CA GLU A 40 9.31 9.74 -17.11
C GLU A 40 9.44 10.69 -18.30
N HIS A 41 8.52 11.66 -18.40
CA HIS A 41 8.47 12.61 -19.52
C HIS A 41 9.00 14.00 -19.16
N ASN A 42 9.66 14.15 -18.01
CA ASN A 42 10.21 15.41 -17.51
C ASN A 42 9.20 16.56 -17.50
N LYS A 43 7.96 16.26 -17.15
CA LYS A 43 6.89 17.25 -17.01
C LYS A 43 6.86 17.79 -15.59
N GLU A 44 6.62 19.09 -15.45
CA GLU A 44 6.47 19.73 -14.17
C GLU A 44 5.18 19.28 -13.47
N ILE A 45 5.28 19.00 -12.18
CA ILE A 45 4.13 18.60 -11.35
C ILE A 45 3.78 19.73 -10.41
N SER A 46 2.52 20.22 -10.49
CA SER A 46 1.96 21.18 -9.54
C SER A 46 0.65 20.64 -8.98
N LEU A 47 0.20 21.17 -7.84
CA LEU A 47 -1.09 20.79 -7.27
C LEU A 47 -2.24 21.12 -8.21
N ASP A 48 -2.19 22.31 -8.83
CA ASP A 48 -3.20 22.75 -9.81
C ASP A 48 -3.24 21.80 -11.02
N PHE A 49 -2.08 21.41 -11.52
CA PHE A 49 -1.98 20.45 -12.62
C PHE A 49 -2.62 19.10 -12.24
N LEU A 50 -2.33 18.59 -11.05
CA LEU A 50 -2.89 17.32 -10.59
C LEU A 50 -4.41 17.39 -10.43
N CYS A 51 -4.92 18.48 -9.86
CA CYS A 51 -6.37 18.70 -9.72
C CYS A 51 -7.07 18.72 -11.08
N GLU A 52 -6.51 19.44 -12.04
CA GLU A 52 -7.05 19.53 -13.39
C GLU A 52 -6.97 18.19 -14.12
N LYS A 53 -5.83 17.52 -14.06
CA LYS A 53 -5.61 16.25 -14.73
C LYS A 53 -6.51 15.14 -14.20
N LEU A 54 -6.71 15.10 -12.90
CA LEU A 54 -7.50 14.06 -12.22
C LEU A 54 -8.99 14.45 -12.08
N GLN A 55 -9.35 15.70 -12.39
CA GLN A 55 -10.71 16.22 -12.26
C GLN A 55 -11.23 16.08 -10.82
N VAL A 56 -10.42 16.49 -9.85
CA VAL A 56 -10.74 16.45 -8.42
C VAL A 56 -10.54 17.80 -7.76
N SER A 57 -11.22 18.01 -6.64
CA SER A 57 -11.03 19.21 -5.82
C SER A 57 -9.66 19.21 -5.13
N PRO A 58 -9.10 20.39 -4.81
CA PRO A 58 -7.86 20.45 -4.02
C PRO A 58 -7.96 19.71 -2.69
N ASN A 59 -9.11 19.71 -2.05
CA ASN A 59 -9.33 19.01 -0.79
C ASN A 59 -9.24 17.48 -0.95
N ASP A 60 -9.84 16.93 -1.99
CA ASP A 60 -9.77 15.50 -2.27
C ASP A 60 -8.35 15.07 -2.65
N LEU A 61 -7.65 15.90 -3.41
CA LEU A 61 -6.25 15.67 -3.74
C LEU A 61 -5.38 15.68 -2.49
N ASP A 62 -5.55 16.65 -1.60
CA ASP A 62 -4.79 16.73 -0.33
C ASP A 62 -4.98 15.47 0.52
N LYS A 63 -6.21 14.97 0.59
CA LYS A 63 -6.49 13.71 1.31
C LYS A 63 -5.78 12.52 0.69
N ALA A 64 -5.78 12.43 -0.64
CA ALA A 64 -5.10 11.34 -1.35
C ALA A 64 -3.58 11.41 -1.13
N LEU A 65 -2.98 12.59 -1.24
CA LEU A 65 -1.54 12.79 -1.01
C LEU A 65 -1.16 12.48 0.44
N ALA A 66 -1.94 12.92 1.41
CA ALA A 66 -1.71 12.63 2.82
C ALA A 66 -1.79 11.13 3.12
N SER A 67 -2.78 10.45 2.53
CA SER A 67 -2.94 9.00 2.67
C SER A 67 -1.75 8.24 2.08
N LEU A 68 -1.30 8.60 0.88
CA LEU A 68 -0.13 7.99 0.24
C LEU A 68 1.15 8.23 1.05
N SER A 69 1.32 9.42 1.59
CA SER A 69 2.45 9.74 2.49
C SER A 69 2.42 8.90 3.76
N GLY A 70 1.24 8.75 4.36
CA GLY A 70 1.06 7.93 5.55
C GLY A 70 1.36 6.45 5.33
N LYS A 71 1.15 5.96 4.11
CA LYS A 71 1.47 4.57 3.72
C LYS A 71 2.93 4.37 3.34
N GLY A 72 3.72 5.44 3.27
CA GLY A 72 5.11 5.39 2.83
C GLY A 72 5.30 5.25 1.33
N TYR A 73 4.24 5.41 0.54
CA TYR A 73 4.27 5.30 -0.92
C TYR A 73 4.71 6.59 -1.62
N LEU A 74 4.49 7.71 -0.97
CA LEU A 74 4.81 9.03 -1.51
C LEU A 74 5.62 9.81 -0.49
N ARG A 75 6.71 10.42 -0.93
CA ARG A 75 7.46 11.39 -0.17
C ARG A 75 7.46 12.72 -0.90
N ILE A 76 7.12 13.78 -0.21
CA ILE A 76 7.10 15.14 -0.76
C ILE A 76 8.22 15.93 -0.09
N ASP A 77 9.20 16.34 -0.86
CA ASP A 77 10.31 17.15 -0.40
C ASP A 77 10.23 18.54 -1.05
N ILE A 78 10.56 19.56 -0.28
CA ILE A 78 10.64 20.95 -0.77
C ILE A 78 12.11 21.33 -0.81
N ASN A 79 12.59 21.70 -1.98
CA ASN A 79 13.97 22.14 -2.20
C ASN A 79 13.99 23.47 -2.95
N GLU A 80 15.20 23.99 -3.23
CA GLU A 80 15.39 25.27 -3.93
C GLU A 80 14.74 25.30 -5.32
N LYS A 81 14.52 24.13 -5.94
CA LYS A 81 13.91 23.99 -7.27
C LYS A 81 12.39 23.84 -7.22
N GLY A 82 11.80 23.77 -6.01
CA GLY A 82 10.37 23.61 -5.81
C GLY A 82 10.00 22.33 -5.07
N ILE A 83 8.79 21.83 -5.33
CA ILE A 83 8.26 20.62 -4.69
C ILE A 83 8.69 19.40 -5.52
N CYS A 84 9.29 18.42 -4.86
CA CYS A 84 9.70 17.15 -5.46
C CYS A 84 8.83 16.02 -4.92
N TYR A 85 8.31 15.19 -5.79
CA TYR A 85 7.48 14.03 -5.46
C TYR A 85 8.28 12.75 -5.70
N ASP A 86 8.43 11.93 -4.66
CA ASP A 86 9.14 10.65 -4.73
C ASP A 86 8.16 9.52 -4.44
N ILE A 87 7.95 8.64 -5.42
CA ILE A 87 7.08 7.47 -5.30
C ILE A 87 7.86 6.16 -5.20
N ASP A 88 9.16 6.21 -5.02
CA ASP A 88 10.00 5.01 -4.92
C ASP A 88 9.56 4.07 -3.80
N GLY A 89 8.94 4.60 -2.74
CA GLY A 89 8.40 3.81 -1.64
C GLY A 89 7.36 2.77 -2.06
N VAL A 90 6.63 3.01 -3.16
CA VAL A 90 5.67 2.04 -3.70
C VAL A 90 6.38 0.76 -4.14
N PHE A 91 7.55 0.92 -4.78
CA PHE A 91 8.34 -0.18 -5.33
C PHE A 91 9.24 -0.83 -4.27
N ASP A 92 9.52 -0.13 -3.19
CA ASP A 92 10.21 -0.66 -2.01
C ASP A 92 9.25 -1.45 -1.10
N PHE A 93 7.94 -1.27 -1.29
CA PHE A 93 6.94 -2.04 -0.57
C PHE A 93 7.04 -3.50 -1.02
N ASP A 94 7.42 -4.35 -0.10
CA ASP A 94 7.75 -5.74 -0.37
C ASP A 94 6.46 -6.57 -0.51
N ILE A 95 5.77 -6.34 -1.62
CA ILE A 95 4.53 -7.05 -1.96
C ILE A 95 4.81 -8.55 -2.13
N VAL A 96 6.04 -8.88 -2.51
CA VAL A 96 6.52 -10.26 -2.69
C VAL A 96 6.55 -11.02 -1.36
N LYS A 97 6.68 -10.32 -0.22
CA LYS A 97 6.67 -10.98 1.09
C LYS A 97 5.37 -11.70 1.40
N TYR A 98 4.26 -11.33 0.78
CA TYR A 98 3.01 -12.06 0.97
C TYR A 98 3.03 -13.46 0.35
N ASP A 99 3.79 -13.66 -0.71
CA ASP A 99 3.93 -14.98 -1.36
C ASP A 99 5.09 -15.80 -0.75
N GLU A 100 6.04 -15.14 -0.06
CA GLU A 100 7.21 -15.79 0.54
C GLU A 100 7.11 -15.99 2.06
N VAL A 101 6.00 -15.64 2.69
CA VAL A 101 5.80 -15.72 4.15
C VAL A 101 5.61 -17.17 4.62
N GLU A 102 6.40 -18.09 4.14
CA GLU A 102 6.41 -19.44 4.73
C GLU A 102 7.15 -19.51 6.08
N ASN A 103 7.90 -18.45 6.46
CA ASN A 103 8.77 -18.49 7.66
C ASN A 103 8.78 -17.22 8.52
N ASN A 104 7.91 -16.26 8.30
CA ASN A 104 7.89 -15.06 9.12
C ASN A 104 6.88 -15.15 10.26
N ASP A 105 7.24 -14.54 11.40
CA ASP A 105 6.34 -14.37 12.53
C ASP A 105 4.99 -13.78 12.05
N ILE A 106 3.90 -14.28 12.59
CA ILE A 106 2.55 -13.83 12.27
C ILE A 106 2.38 -12.32 12.53
N TYR A 107 3.11 -11.75 13.48
CA TYR A 107 3.11 -10.31 13.75
C TYR A 107 3.62 -9.50 12.57
N ASP A 108 4.69 -9.98 11.91
CA ASP A 108 5.23 -9.34 10.71
C ASP A 108 4.22 -9.42 9.55
N ALA A 109 3.52 -10.55 9.42
CA ALA A 109 2.47 -10.72 8.42
C ALA A 109 1.30 -9.74 8.64
N VAL A 110 0.88 -9.55 9.90
CA VAL A 110 -0.19 -8.60 10.26
C VAL A 110 0.25 -7.17 10.01
N GLU A 111 1.49 -6.82 10.37
CA GLU A 111 2.04 -5.49 10.11
C GLU A 111 2.07 -5.17 8.62
N ALA A 112 2.52 -6.10 7.80
CA ALA A 112 2.51 -5.96 6.35
C ALA A 112 1.08 -5.85 5.80
N PHE A 113 0.14 -6.65 6.31
CA PHE A 113 -1.26 -6.60 5.94
C PHE A 113 -1.92 -5.24 6.23
N LEU A 114 -1.63 -4.66 7.40
CA LEU A 114 -2.15 -3.35 7.79
C LEU A 114 -1.39 -2.19 7.14
N SER A 115 -0.22 -2.45 6.57
CA SER A 115 0.68 -1.46 5.95
C SER A 115 1.08 -0.32 6.89
N ARG A 116 1.20 -0.62 8.18
CA ARG A 116 1.62 0.32 9.23
C ARG A 116 2.17 -0.44 10.42
N PRO A 117 2.98 0.22 11.27
CA PRO A 117 3.43 -0.39 12.52
C PRO A 117 2.24 -0.82 13.40
N LEU A 118 2.40 -1.92 14.10
CA LEU A 118 1.36 -2.44 14.98
C LEU A 118 1.20 -1.56 16.23
N THR A 119 -0.05 -1.20 16.51
CA THR A 119 -0.41 -0.59 17.79
C THR A 119 -0.49 -1.66 18.89
N PRO A 120 -0.47 -1.28 20.19
CA PRO A 120 -0.70 -2.24 21.26
C PRO A 120 -2.02 -3.02 21.11
N ILE A 121 -3.07 -2.39 20.60
CA ILE A 121 -4.38 -3.04 20.34
C ILE A 121 -4.24 -4.09 19.25
N ASP A 122 -3.51 -3.79 18.17
CA ASP A 122 -3.26 -4.74 17.08
C ASP A 122 -2.52 -5.98 17.59
N LYS A 123 -1.51 -5.77 18.44
CA LYS A 123 -0.74 -6.87 19.06
C LYS A 123 -1.61 -7.74 19.95
N MET A 124 -2.50 -7.14 20.73
CA MET A 124 -3.46 -7.88 21.58
C MET A 124 -4.41 -8.73 20.75
N LYS A 125 -5.00 -8.16 19.70
CA LYS A 125 -5.89 -8.90 18.80
C LYS A 125 -5.17 -10.03 18.08
N THR A 126 -3.95 -9.81 17.63
CA THR A 126 -3.14 -10.85 17.00
C THR A 126 -2.85 -11.99 17.97
N ALA A 127 -2.51 -11.68 19.23
CA ALA A 127 -2.29 -12.68 20.27
C ALA A 127 -3.55 -13.51 20.54
N GLU A 128 -4.72 -12.87 20.60
CA GLU A 128 -6.01 -13.56 20.76
C GLU A 128 -6.30 -14.51 19.59
N LEU A 129 -6.00 -14.10 18.36
CA LEU A 129 -6.16 -14.96 17.21
C LEU A 129 -5.23 -16.18 17.27
N LEU A 130 -3.99 -15.98 17.71
CA LEU A 130 -3.02 -17.08 17.88
C LEU A 130 -3.42 -18.08 18.96
N GLU A 131 -4.17 -17.65 19.98
CA GLU A 131 -4.69 -18.54 21.02
C GLU A 131 -5.82 -19.45 20.50
N ASN A 132 -6.60 -18.98 19.52
CA ASN A 132 -7.80 -19.65 19.04
C ASN A 132 -7.66 -20.33 17.69
N TYR A 133 -6.67 -19.95 16.88
CA TYR A 133 -6.48 -20.41 15.51
C TYR A 133 -5.01 -20.72 15.23
N SER A 134 -4.77 -21.63 14.29
CA SER A 134 -3.40 -21.89 13.82
C SER A 134 -2.84 -20.72 13.00
N GLU A 135 -1.52 -20.62 12.94
CA GLU A 135 -0.86 -19.61 12.10
C GLU A 135 -1.26 -19.73 10.64
N ASP A 136 -1.36 -20.96 10.12
CA ASP A 136 -1.78 -21.22 8.75
C ASP A 136 -3.19 -20.70 8.46
N ALA A 137 -4.13 -20.94 9.39
CA ALA A 137 -5.50 -20.43 9.26
C ALA A 137 -5.54 -18.90 9.27
N ILE A 138 -4.75 -18.25 10.12
CA ILE A 138 -4.67 -16.79 10.19
C ILE A 138 -4.09 -16.23 8.88
N GLN A 139 -3.03 -16.84 8.36
CA GLN A 139 -2.43 -16.41 7.09
C GLN A 139 -3.40 -16.56 5.92
N ASP A 140 -4.14 -17.64 5.85
CA ASP A 140 -5.16 -17.85 4.82
C ASP A 140 -6.28 -16.80 4.92
N ALA A 141 -6.72 -16.48 6.14
CA ALA A 141 -7.72 -15.44 6.37
C ALA A 141 -7.20 -14.05 5.95
N ILE A 142 -5.93 -13.76 6.22
CA ILE A 142 -5.28 -12.51 5.76
C ILE A 142 -5.27 -12.45 4.23
N ARG A 143 -4.92 -13.54 3.55
CA ARG A 143 -4.93 -13.61 2.08
C ARG A 143 -6.34 -13.36 1.52
N MET A 144 -7.36 -13.95 2.13
CA MET A 144 -8.75 -13.71 1.75
C MET A 144 -9.16 -12.25 1.95
N ALA A 145 -8.80 -11.67 3.10
CA ALA A 145 -9.08 -10.26 3.38
C ALA A 145 -8.41 -9.34 2.35
N CYS A 146 -7.17 -9.63 1.97
CA CYS A 146 -6.46 -8.91 0.90
C CYS A 146 -7.19 -9.00 -0.43
N ALA A 147 -7.67 -10.19 -0.80
CA ALA A 147 -8.42 -10.42 -2.04
C ALA A 147 -9.70 -9.58 -2.09
N TYR A 148 -10.38 -9.41 -0.95
CA TYR A 148 -11.57 -8.57 -0.82
C TYR A 148 -11.25 -7.11 -0.51
N ARG A 149 -9.97 -6.74 -0.43
CA ARG A 149 -9.50 -5.38 -0.10
C ARG A 149 -10.03 -4.86 1.25
N LYS A 150 -10.14 -5.74 2.22
CA LYS A 150 -10.59 -5.43 3.59
C LYS A 150 -9.40 -5.53 4.55
N TYR A 151 -8.67 -4.44 4.70
CA TYR A 151 -7.41 -4.38 5.45
C TYR A 151 -7.63 -4.02 6.92
N ASN A 152 -8.39 -4.86 7.63
CA ASN A 152 -8.60 -4.70 9.07
C ASN A 152 -8.68 -6.06 9.76
N LEU A 153 -8.25 -6.13 11.01
CA LEU A 153 -8.23 -7.37 11.79
C LEU A 153 -9.63 -7.88 12.14
N ALA A 154 -10.61 -6.99 12.26
CA ALA A 154 -12.01 -7.39 12.53
C ALA A 154 -12.55 -8.26 11.40
N TYR A 155 -12.20 -7.92 10.15
CA TYR A 155 -12.60 -8.72 8.99
C TYR A 155 -11.90 -10.07 8.95
N VAL A 156 -10.61 -10.12 9.27
CA VAL A 156 -9.85 -11.37 9.40
C VAL A 156 -10.49 -12.28 10.46
N GLU A 157 -10.85 -11.72 11.60
CA GLU A 157 -11.54 -12.46 12.66
C GLU A 157 -12.88 -13.02 12.18
N THR A 158 -13.64 -12.24 11.42
CA THR A 158 -14.92 -12.68 10.83
C THR A 158 -14.74 -13.88 9.90
N ILE A 159 -13.72 -13.85 9.04
CA ILE A 159 -13.40 -14.96 8.15
C ILE A 159 -13.10 -16.22 8.98
N LEU A 160 -12.26 -16.09 10.01
CA LEU A 160 -11.86 -17.22 10.87
C LEU A 160 -13.05 -17.82 11.61
N ARG A 161 -13.98 -17.00 12.08
CA ARG A 161 -15.21 -17.47 12.75
C ARG A 161 -16.11 -18.24 11.78
N ASN A 162 -16.26 -17.76 10.56
CA ASN A 162 -17.11 -18.39 9.56
C ASN A 162 -16.55 -19.75 9.11
N ASP A 163 -15.23 -19.89 9.04
CA ASP A 163 -14.59 -21.17 8.69
C ASP A 163 -14.74 -22.24 9.79
N LYS A 164 -14.94 -21.83 11.04
CA LYS A 164 -15.19 -22.77 12.15
C LYS A 164 -16.66 -23.26 12.21
N GLY A 165 -17.54 -22.57 11.55
CA GLY A 165 -18.94 -22.97 11.43
C GLY A 165 -19.15 -23.91 10.28
#